data_477510fa716e114b5a28f04339e3f1a9
#
_entry.id   477510fa716e114b5a28f04339e3f1a9
#
_cell.length_a   1.000
_cell.length_b   1.000
_cell.length_c   1.000
_cell.angle_alpha   90.00
_cell.angle_beta   90.00
_cell.angle_gamma   90.00
#
_symmetry.space_group_name_H-M   'P 1'
#
loop_
_entity.id
_entity.type
_entity.pdbx_description
1 polymer ?
#
loop_
_entity_poly.entity_id
_entity_poly.type
_entity_poly.pdbx_seq_one_letter_code
_entity_poly.pdbx_strand_id
1 'polypeptide(L)'
;MDDREFLRLFHDGSLPGDEFRHRGHLRLARLVVSGHSRIEAESIIAREIQLFAVAKGASNRYHDTLTRFWVRLVGHVMQNALRPGSIDELLARFPFLLDKSLPYRHWREETFKSDKARSRWVEPDPVPLP
;
A
#
# COMPACT_ATOMS: atom_id res chain seq x y z
N MET A 1 12.48 -14.54 -1.18
CA MET A 1 11.31 -15.39 -0.77
C MET A 1 10.18 -15.25 -1.78
N ASP A 2 9.40 -16.29 -1.95
CA ASP A 2 8.25 -16.24 -2.86
C ASP A 2 7.05 -15.55 -2.20
N ASP A 3 6.00 -15.31 -2.99
CA ASP A 3 4.82 -14.58 -2.50
C ASP A 3 4.09 -15.31 -1.37
N ARG A 4 4.05 -16.64 -1.44
CA ARG A 4 3.40 -17.45 -0.41
C ARG A 4 4.10 -17.30 0.94
N GLU A 5 5.43 -17.39 0.94
CA GLU A 5 6.22 -17.22 2.15
C GLU A 5 6.14 -15.80 2.67
N PHE A 6 6.20 -14.81 1.76
CA PHE A 6 6.04 -13.41 2.12
C PHE A 6 4.73 -13.18 2.90
N LEU A 7 3.60 -13.69 2.36
CA LEU A 7 2.30 -13.54 3.01
C LEU A 7 2.24 -14.28 4.34
N ARG A 8 2.82 -15.48 4.41
CA ARG A 8 2.82 -16.27 5.65
C ARG A 8 3.56 -15.53 6.76
N LEU A 9 4.74 -15.03 6.47
CA LEU A 9 5.55 -14.29 7.44
C LEU A 9 4.90 -12.96 7.83
N PHE A 10 4.30 -12.28 6.85
CA PHE A 10 3.57 -11.05 7.11
C PHE A 10 2.40 -11.29 8.06
N HIS A 11 1.59 -12.31 7.79
CA HIS A 11 0.40 -12.60 8.59
C HIS A 11 0.72 -13.07 10.01
N ASP A 12 1.84 -13.76 10.21
CA ASP A 12 2.21 -14.20 11.57
C ASP A 12 3.07 -13.17 12.31
N GLY A 13 3.35 -12.03 11.68
CA GLY A 13 4.11 -10.95 12.34
C GLY A 13 5.61 -11.14 12.34
N SER A 14 6.13 -12.19 11.69
CA SER A 14 7.56 -12.50 11.71
C SER A 14 8.33 -12.01 10.50
N LEU A 15 7.67 -11.39 9.52
CA LEU A 15 8.38 -10.82 8.36
C LEU A 15 9.38 -9.77 8.84
N PRO A 16 10.67 -9.86 8.44
CA PRO A 16 11.65 -8.84 8.82
C PRO A 16 11.21 -7.45 8.38
N GLY A 17 11.46 -6.45 9.23
CA GLY A 17 11.02 -5.09 8.96
C GLY A 17 11.58 -4.51 7.65
N ASP A 18 12.80 -4.87 7.28
CA ASP A 18 13.41 -4.41 6.03
C ASP A 18 12.77 -5.04 4.78
N GLU A 19 11.99 -6.11 4.94
CA GLU A 19 11.20 -6.71 3.86
C GLU A 19 9.82 -6.07 3.73
N PHE A 20 9.47 -5.17 4.64
CA PHE A 20 8.18 -4.49 4.62
C PHE A 20 8.33 -2.97 4.62
N ARG A 21 9.14 -2.47 3.72
CA ARG A 21 9.24 -1.05 3.39
C ARG A 21 8.34 -0.76 2.18
N HIS A 22 8.58 0.30 1.46
CA HIS A 22 7.70 0.71 0.35
C HIS A 22 7.46 -0.41 -0.66
N ARG A 23 8.52 -1.10 -1.09
CA ARG A 23 8.38 -2.22 -2.04
C ARG A 23 7.52 -3.35 -1.45
N GLY A 24 7.68 -3.65 -0.16
CA GLY A 24 6.88 -4.66 0.51
C GLY A 24 5.41 -4.28 0.59
N HIS A 25 5.11 -3.01 0.84
CA HIS A 25 3.72 -2.51 0.81
C HIS A 25 3.12 -2.66 -0.59
N LEU A 26 3.86 -2.33 -1.63
CA LEU A 26 3.40 -2.50 -3.02
C LEU A 26 3.18 -3.98 -3.35
N ARG A 27 4.07 -4.84 -2.87
CA ARG A 27 3.93 -6.29 -3.04
C ARG A 27 2.65 -6.82 -2.39
N LEU A 28 2.38 -6.40 -1.17
CA LEU A 28 1.16 -6.78 -0.47
C LEU A 28 -0.07 -6.29 -1.23
N ALA A 29 -0.07 -5.02 -1.66
CA ALA A 29 -1.18 -4.44 -2.40
C ALA A 29 -1.45 -5.23 -3.68
N ARG A 30 -0.41 -5.57 -4.43
CA ARG A 30 -0.55 -6.36 -5.65
C ARG A 30 -1.20 -7.72 -5.37
N LEU A 31 -0.75 -8.40 -4.33
CA LEU A 31 -1.26 -9.73 -4.00
C LEU A 31 -2.72 -9.70 -3.58
N VAL A 32 -3.11 -8.73 -2.76
CA VAL A 32 -4.48 -8.65 -2.26
C VAL A 32 -5.43 -8.15 -3.35
N VAL A 33 -5.02 -7.15 -4.13
CA VAL A 33 -5.84 -6.59 -5.22
C VAL A 33 -6.14 -7.66 -6.27
N SER A 34 -5.24 -8.61 -6.49
CA SER A 34 -5.43 -9.68 -7.48
C SER A 34 -6.63 -10.57 -7.18
N GLY A 35 -7.03 -10.70 -5.92
CA GLY A 35 -8.11 -11.62 -5.52
C GLY A 35 -9.34 -10.94 -4.95
N HIS A 36 -9.40 -9.61 -4.93
CA HIS A 36 -10.49 -8.89 -4.28
C HIS A 36 -10.88 -7.64 -5.06
N SER A 37 -12.10 -7.13 -4.82
CA SER A 37 -12.47 -5.81 -5.30
C SER A 37 -11.62 -4.74 -4.61
N ARG A 38 -11.61 -3.52 -5.19
CA ARG A 38 -10.84 -2.42 -4.60
C ARG A 38 -11.26 -2.12 -3.16
N ILE A 39 -12.56 -2.07 -2.91
CA ILE A 39 -13.09 -1.76 -1.58
C ILE A 39 -12.68 -2.84 -0.57
N GLU A 40 -12.80 -4.11 -0.95
CA GLU A 40 -12.37 -5.22 -0.10
C GLU A 40 -10.88 -5.18 0.15
N ALA A 41 -10.07 -4.95 -0.90
CA ALA A 41 -8.62 -4.91 -0.79
C ALA A 41 -8.17 -3.80 0.16
N GLU A 42 -8.77 -2.61 0.07
CA GLU A 42 -8.44 -1.50 0.97
C GLU A 42 -8.71 -1.86 2.43
N SER A 43 -9.87 -2.46 2.70
CA SER A 43 -10.24 -2.85 4.06
C SER A 43 -9.33 -3.94 4.62
N ILE A 44 -9.03 -4.95 3.81
CA ILE A 44 -8.15 -6.04 4.22
C ILE A 44 -6.74 -5.51 4.53
N ILE A 45 -6.18 -4.74 3.62
CA ILE A 45 -4.81 -4.23 3.76
C ILE A 45 -4.70 -3.26 4.94
N ALA A 46 -5.66 -2.35 5.09
CA ALA A 46 -5.67 -1.41 6.20
C ALA A 46 -5.64 -2.15 7.54
N ARG A 47 -6.50 -3.16 7.70
CA ARG A 47 -6.54 -3.95 8.93
C ARG A 47 -5.25 -4.74 9.15
N GLU A 48 -4.76 -5.41 8.11
CA GLU A 48 -3.59 -6.28 8.24
C GLU A 48 -2.30 -5.50 8.49
N ILE A 49 -2.14 -4.33 7.87
CA ILE A 49 -0.96 -3.49 8.13
C ILE A 49 -1.00 -2.95 9.55
N GLN A 50 -2.18 -2.57 10.06
CA GLN A 50 -2.30 -2.13 11.44
C GLN A 50 -1.89 -3.25 12.42
N LEU A 51 -2.33 -4.47 12.17
CA LEU A 51 -1.95 -5.63 12.99
C LEU A 51 -0.46 -5.90 12.94
N PHE A 52 0.13 -5.80 11.75
CA PHE A 52 1.56 -5.98 11.57
C PHE A 52 2.35 -4.89 12.32
N ALA A 53 1.88 -3.63 12.23
CA ALA A 53 2.50 -2.52 12.94
C ALA A 53 2.48 -2.73 14.46
N VAL A 54 1.36 -3.23 15.00
CA VAL A 54 1.26 -3.57 16.43
C VAL A 54 2.28 -4.65 16.77
N ALA A 55 2.36 -5.72 15.98
CA ALA A 55 3.29 -6.81 16.21
C ALA A 55 4.75 -6.36 16.21
N LYS A 56 5.07 -5.31 15.44
CA LYS A 56 6.43 -4.74 15.36
C LYS A 56 6.67 -3.60 16.36
N GLY A 57 5.69 -3.26 17.20
CA GLY A 57 5.82 -2.14 18.13
C GLY A 57 5.85 -0.78 17.43
N ALA A 58 5.23 -0.66 16.26
CA ALA A 58 5.29 0.54 15.43
C ALA A 58 3.90 1.05 15.05
N SER A 59 2.89 0.83 15.90
CA SER A 59 1.51 1.23 15.63
C SER A 59 1.36 2.73 15.34
N ASN A 60 2.24 3.56 15.92
CA ASN A 60 2.23 5.00 15.69
C ASN A 60 2.69 5.41 14.29
N ARG A 61 3.24 4.49 13.52
CA ARG A 61 3.69 4.76 12.14
C ARG A 61 2.60 4.52 11.10
N TYR A 62 1.50 3.89 11.48
CA TYR A 62 0.44 3.61 10.53
C TYR A 62 -0.19 4.91 10.01
N HIS A 63 -0.49 4.95 8.71
CA HIS A 63 -1.09 6.11 8.06
C HIS A 63 -2.17 5.60 7.10
N ASP A 64 -3.41 5.84 7.43
CA ASP A 64 -4.54 5.26 6.68
C ASP A 64 -4.66 5.80 5.25
N THR A 65 -4.57 7.12 5.08
CA THR A 65 -4.65 7.73 3.75
C THR A 65 -3.52 7.24 2.85
N LEU A 66 -2.29 7.18 3.38
CA LEU A 66 -1.13 6.68 2.63
C LEU A 66 -1.34 5.23 2.19
N THR A 67 -1.78 4.38 3.11
CA THR A 67 -2.03 2.97 2.86
C THR A 67 -3.05 2.80 1.73
N ARG A 68 -4.19 3.48 1.84
CA ARG A 68 -5.26 3.36 0.85
C ARG A 68 -4.89 3.97 -0.50
N PHE A 69 -4.09 5.04 -0.49
CA PHE A 69 -3.58 5.64 -1.74
C PHE A 69 -2.83 4.60 -2.57
N TRP A 70 -1.87 3.90 -1.97
CA TRP A 70 -1.07 2.93 -2.70
C TRP A 70 -1.88 1.73 -3.16
N VAL A 71 -2.86 1.28 -2.37
CA VAL A 71 -3.77 0.20 -2.79
C VAL A 71 -4.56 0.63 -4.03
N ARG A 72 -5.10 1.84 -4.01
CA ARG A 72 -5.88 2.37 -5.15
C ARG A 72 -5.00 2.51 -6.40
N LEU A 73 -3.79 3.01 -6.23
CA LEU A 73 -2.90 3.22 -7.37
C LEU A 73 -2.45 1.88 -7.96
N VAL A 74 -2.05 0.94 -7.12
CA VAL A 74 -1.67 -0.41 -7.59
C VAL A 74 -2.87 -1.07 -8.31
N GLY A 75 -4.06 -0.97 -7.73
CA GLY A 75 -5.26 -1.50 -8.37
C GLY A 75 -5.52 -0.87 -9.73
N HIS A 76 -5.33 0.44 -9.83
CA HIS A 76 -5.52 1.16 -11.09
C HIS A 76 -4.53 0.70 -12.18
N VAL A 77 -3.24 0.61 -11.86
CA VAL A 77 -2.26 0.17 -12.86
C VAL A 77 -2.43 -1.29 -13.24
N MET A 78 -2.90 -2.13 -12.31
CA MET A 78 -3.14 -3.55 -12.60
C MET A 78 -4.32 -3.77 -13.53
N GLN A 79 -5.31 -2.87 -13.54
CA GLN A 79 -6.41 -2.93 -14.50
C GLN A 79 -5.92 -2.73 -15.93
N ASN A 80 -4.82 -2.03 -16.10
CA ASN A 80 -4.23 -1.72 -17.41
C ASN A 80 -3.07 -2.66 -17.76
N ALA A 81 -2.75 -3.61 -16.88
CA ALA A 81 -1.71 -4.59 -17.12
C ALA A 81 -2.33 -5.88 -17.66
N LEU A 82 -1.77 -6.38 -18.77
CA LEU A 82 -2.30 -7.58 -19.41
C LEU A 82 -2.17 -8.81 -18.53
N ARG A 83 -1.12 -8.90 -17.74
CA ARG A 83 -0.91 -9.99 -16.78
C ARG A 83 -0.09 -9.49 -15.62
N PRO A 84 -0.63 -9.49 -14.42
CA PRO A 84 0.17 -9.19 -13.24
C PRO A 84 1.12 -10.36 -12.99
N GLY A 85 2.38 -10.20 -13.31
CA GLY A 85 3.40 -11.14 -12.95
C GLY A 85 3.86 -10.93 -11.51
N SER A 86 5.16 -10.92 -11.29
CA SER A 86 5.74 -10.64 -9.98
C SER A 86 5.66 -9.14 -9.67
N ILE A 87 5.96 -8.80 -8.41
CA ILE A 87 6.11 -7.38 -8.05
C ILE A 87 7.23 -6.72 -8.86
N ASP A 88 8.30 -7.45 -9.14
CA ASP A 88 9.40 -6.90 -9.93
C ASP A 88 8.98 -6.57 -11.35
N GLU A 89 8.14 -7.40 -11.97
CA GLU A 89 7.60 -7.10 -13.30
C GLU A 89 6.68 -5.89 -13.27
N LEU A 90 5.85 -5.76 -12.24
CA LEU A 90 4.97 -4.60 -12.10
C LEU A 90 5.78 -3.32 -11.97
N LEU A 91 6.81 -3.33 -11.14
CA LEU A 91 7.66 -2.15 -10.92
C LEU A 91 8.49 -1.81 -12.16
N ALA A 92 8.89 -2.82 -12.93
CA ALA A 92 9.60 -2.58 -14.20
C ALA A 92 8.71 -1.89 -15.23
N ARG A 93 7.43 -2.24 -15.27
CA ARG A 93 6.46 -1.63 -16.20
C ARG A 93 5.95 -0.27 -15.73
N PHE A 94 5.84 -0.08 -14.41
CA PHE A 94 5.30 1.14 -13.81
C PHE A 94 6.26 1.67 -12.76
N PRO A 95 7.45 2.15 -13.17
CA PRO A 95 8.50 2.55 -12.21
C PRO A 95 8.10 3.74 -11.34
N PHE A 96 7.11 4.54 -11.72
CA PHE A 96 6.63 5.63 -10.89
C PHE A 96 6.06 5.14 -9.54
N LEU A 97 5.68 3.86 -9.43
CA LEU A 97 5.22 3.29 -8.17
C LEU A 97 6.30 3.34 -7.08
N LEU A 98 7.57 3.44 -7.47
CA LEU A 98 8.68 3.56 -6.51
C LEU A 98 8.88 4.99 -6.00
N ASP A 99 8.17 5.96 -6.55
CA ASP A 99 8.28 7.35 -6.13
C ASP A 99 7.43 7.60 -4.89
N LYS A 100 8.06 7.57 -3.72
CA LYS A 100 7.37 7.76 -2.43
C LYS A 100 6.81 9.18 -2.25
N SER A 101 7.23 10.13 -3.06
CA SER A 101 6.71 11.50 -3.01
C SER A 101 5.41 11.68 -3.79
N LEU A 102 4.95 10.63 -4.49
CA LEU A 102 3.78 10.71 -5.35
C LEU A 102 2.52 11.23 -4.62
N PRO A 103 2.25 10.85 -3.35
CA PRO A 103 1.08 11.39 -2.65
C PRO A 103 1.05 12.91 -2.59
N TYR A 104 2.20 13.57 -2.55
CA TYR A 104 2.26 15.03 -2.46
C TYR A 104 1.86 15.74 -3.77
N ARG A 105 1.61 15.01 -4.82
CA ARG A 105 0.99 15.56 -6.03
C ARG A 105 -0.52 15.68 -5.88
N HIS A 106 -1.11 14.96 -4.92
CA HIS A 106 -2.56 14.89 -4.72
C HIS A 106 -3.01 15.57 -3.44
N TRP A 107 -2.16 15.58 -2.41
CA TRP A 107 -2.44 16.23 -1.15
C TRP A 107 -1.38 17.28 -0.84
N ARG A 108 -1.83 18.37 -0.23
CA ARG A 108 -0.89 19.30 0.38
C ARG A 108 -0.20 18.60 1.54
N GLU A 109 1.04 18.97 1.81
CA GLU A 109 1.84 18.34 2.87
C GLU A 109 1.13 18.41 4.22
N GLU A 110 0.60 19.59 4.57
CA GLU A 110 -0.11 19.79 5.84
C GLU A 110 -1.36 18.92 5.96
N THR A 111 -2.11 18.73 4.86
CA THR A 111 -3.28 17.84 4.84
C THR A 111 -2.86 16.40 5.01
N PHE A 112 -1.85 15.97 4.27
CA PHE A 112 -1.40 14.59 4.27
C PHE A 112 -0.80 14.19 5.63
N LYS A 113 -0.10 15.11 6.29
CA LYS A 113 0.52 14.86 7.60
C LYS A 113 -0.41 15.08 8.79
N SER A 114 -1.66 15.44 8.54
CA SER A 114 -2.62 15.67 9.63
C SER A 114 -3.00 14.37 10.35
N ASP A 115 -3.43 14.50 11.60
CA ASP A 115 -3.93 13.37 12.37
C ASP A 115 -5.16 12.74 11.70
N LYS A 116 -5.99 13.56 11.07
CA LYS A 116 -7.15 13.09 10.34
C LYS A 116 -6.75 12.16 9.19
N ALA A 117 -5.76 12.54 8.40
CA ALA A 117 -5.28 11.72 7.28
C ALA A 117 -4.63 10.42 7.76
N ARG A 118 -3.97 10.45 8.92
CA ARG A 118 -3.36 9.26 9.49
C ARG A 118 -4.38 8.25 9.99
N SER A 119 -5.54 8.72 10.47
CA SER A 119 -6.55 7.87 11.07
C SER A 119 -7.63 7.39 10.11
N ARG A 120 -7.86 8.10 9.02
CA ARG A 120 -8.87 7.75 8.02
C ARG A 120 -8.55 8.36 6.66
N TRP A 121 -9.23 7.86 5.63
CA TRP A 121 -9.11 8.41 4.29
C TRP A 121 -9.53 9.87 4.25
N VAL A 122 -8.71 10.72 3.64
CA VAL A 122 -9.01 12.11 3.37
C VAL A 122 -8.95 12.31 1.86
N GLU A 123 -9.99 12.96 1.29
CA GLU A 123 -10.02 13.19 -0.14
C GLU A 123 -8.84 14.05 -0.61
N PRO A 124 -8.29 13.76 -1.80
CA PRO A 124 -7.18 14.53 -2.34
C PRO A 124 -7.49 16.02 -2.50
N ASP A 125 -6.52 16.83 -2.20
CA ASP A 125 -6.43 18.25 -2.48
C ASP A 125 -4.98 18.55 -2.88
N PRO A 126 -4.64 19.25 -3.91
CA PRO A 126 -5.46 19.93 -4.89
C PRO A 126 -5.82 19.11 -6.13
N VAL A 127 -5.26 17.91 -6.31
CA VAL A 127 -5.42 17.14 -7.54
C VAL A 127 -6.07 15.79 -7.26
N PRO A 128 -7.25 15.49 -7.86
CA PRO A 128 -7.90 14.19 -7.69
C PRO A 128 -7.03 13.03 -8.17
N LEU A 129 -7.32 11.83 -7.66
CA LEU A 129 -6.67 10.61 -8.13
C LEU A 129 -7.17 10.21 -9.51
N PRO A 130 -6.37 9.44 -10.26
CA PRO A 130 -6.79 8.92 -11.56
C PRO A 130 -7.96 7.94 -11.45
#